data_c4015919a3c56183931b43f47007dbae
#
_entry.id   c4015919a3c56183931b43f47007dbae
#
_cell.length_a   1.000
_cell.length_b   1.000
_cell.length_c   1.000
_cell.angle_alpha   90.00
_cell.angle_beta   90.00
_cell.angle_gamma   90.00
#
_symmetry.space_group_name_H-M   'P 1'
#
loop_
_entity.id
_entity.type
_entity.pdbx_description
1 polymer ?
#
loop_
_entity_poly.entity_id
_entity_poly.type
_entity_poly.pdbx_seq_one_letter_code
_entity_poly.pdbx_strand_id
1 'polypeptide(L)'
;MPAEYRYDQWNKGLLRGTMKWNCKTLIYGNSGIWLKEESNGTIRDFNRGLPNGADHRSIRGVVSMPNGFLYAISQYNLYCLNECGAWMKIDLPNDEHERLSDITQKNDSLIITGCSHIYLSHVPYHTFQKITLKKGGNDKGKVSLFRTIWLLHGGGLFGIVGKLFVDLVGLILLFLSISGIYYSFAPRPHSSFGARIKSWLIKWHNQIGWASIFFLLLLTITGWMLRPPALIAIASAKIPPIPFSAMDSDNPWNDCLRSLRYDDDKEDWLLCTSDGFYSLRHLSDTPQKEQVQPPVSVMGINVEQKDSRHKWLIGSFSGLYVWDRPHEEVTDYFTHHAPQPTSEMPISSHPISGFSSDIEDAELVVDYNKGCPRLSMPNIMATLPMSLRNVCIEVHTGRIFTFLGKTSILYIFLMGIACVWCLWSGWKIHRRNPKIFNLN
;
A
#
# COMPACT_ATOMS: atom_id res chain seq x y z
N MET A 1 7.09 9.51 -20.66
CA MET A 1 6.39 8.46 -19.94
C MET A 1 5.36 7.85 -20.85
N PRO A 2 5.14 6.53 -20.86
CA PRO A 2 4.02 5.92 -21.57
C PRO A 2 2.69 6.53 -21.14
N ALA A 3 1.70 6.57 -22.04
CA ALA A 3 0.41 7.20 -21.79
C ALA A 3 -0.32 6.56 -20.58
N GLU A 4 -0.11 5.27 -20.35
CA GLU A 4 -0.71 4.52 -19.22
C GLU A 4 -0.19 4.94 -17.84
N TYR A 5 0.87 5.75 -17.76
CA TYR A 5 1.39 6.35 -16.52
C TYR A 5 0.87 7.76 -16.28
N ARG A 6 -0.06 8.23 -17.08
CA ARG A 6 -0.80 9.46 -16.81
C ARG A 6 -2.04 9.15 -15.98
N TYR A 7 -2.44 10.11 -15.20
CA TYR A 7 -3.73 10.06 -14.55
C TYR A 7 -4.82 10.30 -15.61
N ASP A 8 -5.79 9.40 -15.66
CA ASP A 8 -6.91 9.48 -16.58
C ASP A 8 -8.17 8.99 -15.88
N GLN A 9 -9.29 9.71 -16.11
CA GLN A 9 -10.60 9.31 -15.59
C GLN A 9 -10.63 8.91 -14.10
N TRP A 10 -9.86 9.59 -13.27
CA TRP A 10 -9.76 9.32 -11.83
C TRP A 10 -9.10 7.97 -11.45
N ASN A 11 -8.34 7.38 -12.34
CA ASN A 11 -7.65 6.11 -12.10
C ASN A 11 -6.56 6.20 -11.00
N LYS A 12 -5.91 5.09 -10.71
CA LYS A 12 -4.74 4.98 -9.80
C LYS A 12 -5.04 5.47 -8.38
N GLY A 13 -6.31 5.41 -7.95
CA GLY A 13 -6.74 5.86 -6.64
C GLY A 13 -6.82 7.38 -6.47
N LEU A 14 -6.91 8.15 -7.56
CA LEU A 14 -7.17 9.59 -7.49
C LEU A 14 -8.52 9.87 -6.83
N LEU A 15 -9.54 9.05 -7.12
CA LEU A 15 -10.77 9.01 -6.37
C LEU A 15 -10.80 7.72 -5.54
N ARG A 16 -10.72 7.87 -4.23
CA ARG A 16 -10.90 6.80 -3.25
C ARG A 16 -12.31 6.83 -2.65
N GLY A 17 -12.80 8.01 -2.36
CA GLY A 17 -14.13 8.23 -1.84
C GLY A 17 -14.56 9.68 -1.98
N THR A 18 -15.80 9.92 -1.61
CA THR A 18 -16.42 11.24 -1.58
C THR A 18 -17.10 11.50 -0.26
N MET A 19 -17.51 12.75 -0.03
CA MET A 19 -18.32 13.13 1.11
C MET A 19 -19.07 14.43 0.79
N LYS A 20 -20.39 14.46 1.03
CA LYS A 20 -21.17 15.70 0.97
C LYS A 20 -20.83 16.62 2.14
N TRP A 21 -20.60 17.91 1.85
CA TRP A 21 -20.29 18.92 2.84
C TRP A 21 -20.75 20.31 2.37
N ASN A 22 -21.67 20.96 3.11
CA ASN A 22 -22.16 22.32 2.85
C ASN A 22 -22.55 22.56 1.37
N CYS A 23 -23.47 21.77 0.82
CA CYS A 23 -23.93 21.83 -0.58
C CYS A 23 -22.78 21.69 -1.61
N LYS A 24 -21.71 20.99 -1.24
CA LYS A 24 -20.57 20.66 -2.10
C LYS A 24 -20.20 19.20 -1.87
N THR A 25 -19.47 18.64 -2.82
CA THR A 25 -18.93 17.28 -2.66
C THR A 25 -17.40 17.32 -2.59
N LEU A 26 -16.85 16.82 -1.50
CA LEU A 26 -15.42 16.55 -1.39
C LEU A 26 -15.10 15.24 -2.09
N ILE A 27 -14.06 15.25 -2.93
CA ILE A 27 -13.48 14.08 -3.58
C ILE A 27 -12.08 13.91 -3.02
N TYR A 28 -11.75 12.76 -2.50
CA TYR A 28 -10.43 12.52 -1.90
C TYR A 28 -9.78 11.24 -2.43
N GLY A 29 -8.45 11.26 -2.44
CA GLY A 29 -7.65 10.13 -2.92
C GLY A 29 -6.15 10.43 -2.94
N ASN A 30 -5.42 9.78 -3.83
CA ASN A 30 -3.95 9.84 -3.87
C ASN A 30 -3.37 11.22 -4.23
N SER A 31 -4.16 12.14 -4.78
CA SER A 31 -3.70 13.51 -5.10
C SER A 31 -4.16 14.56 -4.08
N GLY A 32 -4.80 14.15 -3.00
CA GLY A 32 -5.34 15.04 -1.98
C GLY A 32 -6.85 15.15 -2.00
N ILE A 33 -7.35 16.36 -1.72
CA ILE A 33 -8.78 16.67 -1.60
C ILE A 33 -9.15 17.68 -2.67
N TRP A 34 -10.26 17.41 -3.35
CA TRP A 34 -10.84 18.24 -4.39
C TRP A 34 -12.26 18.57 -4.04
N LEU A 35 -12.69 19.78 -4.34
CA LEU A 35 -14.03 20.28 -4.04
C LEU A 35 -14.84 20.42 -5.31
N LYS A 36 -15.91 19.64 -5.45
CA LYS A 36 -16.90 19.76 -6.53
C LYS A 36 -18.03 20.67 -6.06
N GLU A 37 -18.28 21.73 -6.81
CA GLU A 37 -19.42 22.62 -6.61
C GLU A 37 -20.65 22.02 -7.29
N GLU A 38 -21.77 21.88 -6.58
CA GLU A 38 -22.98 21.27 -7.15
C GLU A 38 -23.67 22.18 -8.16
N SER A 39 -23.55 23.51 -8.00
CA SER A 39 -24.21 24.50 -8.83
C SER A 39 -23.76 24.52 -10.30
N ASN A 40 -22.49 24.25 -10.56
CA ASN A 40 -21.88 24.33 -11.89
C ASN A 40 -20.97 23.13 -12.24
N GLY A 41 -20.87 22.14 -11.34
CA GLY A 41 -20.04 20.95 -11.53
C GLY A 41 -18.54 21.22 -11.54
N THR A 42 -18.10 22.44 -11.26
CA THR A 42 -16.67 22.80 -11.27
C THR A 42 -15.94 22.10 -10.14
N ILE A 43 -14.79 21.48 -10.46
CA ILE A 43 -13.91 20.82 -9.49
C ILE A 43 -12.66 21.66 -9.32
N ARG A 44 -12.35 22.02 -8.07
CA ARG A 44 -11.18 22.85 -7.71
C ARG A 44 -10.29 22.18 -6.64
N ASP A 45 -9.05 22.59 -6.61
CA ASP A 45 -8.07 22.17 -5.59
C ASP A 45 -8.52 22.64 -4.20
N PHE A 46 -8.47 21.73 -3.23
CA PHE A 46 -8.80 22.01 -1.82
C PHE A 46 -7.68 21.52 -0.88
N ASN A 47 -6.44 21.61 -1.34
CA ASN A 47 -5.26 21.08 -0.65
C ASN A 47 -4.46 22.10 0.15
N ARG A 48 -4.95 23.33 0.32
CA ARG A 48 -4.24 24.37 1.04
C ARG A 48 -3.89 23.91 2.46
N GLY A 49 -2.61 23.92 2.82
CA GLY A 49 -2.10 23.47 4.12
C GLY A 49 -1.65 21.99 4.15
N LEU A 50 -2.03 21.18 3.18
CA LEU A 50 -1.48 19.84 3.05
C LEU A 50 -0.04 19.90 2.52
N PRO A 51 0.89 19.13 3.07
CA PRO A 51 2.26 19.06 2.58
C PRO A 51 2.34 18.57 1.14
N ASN A 52 3.38 18.98 0.42
CA ASN A 52 3.68 18.44 -0.89
C ASN A 52 4.23 17.02 -0.79
N GLY A 53 3.95 16.20 -1.79
CA GLY A 53 4.45 14.83 -1.86
C GLY A 53 3.35 13.77 -1.79
N ALA A 54 3.54 12.66 -2.50
CA ALA A 54 2.53 11.63 -2.69
C ALA A 54 2.06 10.98 -1.37
N ASP A 55 2.99 10.73 -0.43
CA ASP A 55 2.65 10.06 0.83
C ASP A 55 1.85 10.97 1.79
N HIS A 56 2.05 12.28 1.72
CA HIS A 56 1.36 13.26 2.56
C HIS A 56 0.02 13.71 1.97
N ARG A 57 -0.10 13.72 0.65
CA ARG A 57 -1.35 14.06 -0.06
C ARG A 57 -2.24 12.86 -0.37
N SER A 58 -1.78 11.64 -0.12
CA SER A 58 -2.61 10.45 -0.29
C SER A 58 -3.61 10.36 0.87
N ILE A 59 -4.75 11.00 0.69
CA ILE A 59 -5.83 11.01 1.68
C ILE A 59 -6.58 9.69 1.63
N ARG A 60 -6.75 9.08 2.79
CA ARG A 60 -7.38 7.76 2.96
C ARG A 60 -8.83 7.84 3.37
N GLY A 61 -9.19 8.91 4.08
CA GLY A 61 -10.55 9.16 4.52
C GLY A 61 -10.73 10.61 4.95
N VAL A 62 -11.96 11.07 4.86
CA VAL A 62 -12.43 12.38 5.32
C VAL A 62 -13.71 12.18 6.11
N VAL A 63 -13.88 12.88 7.19
CA VAL A 63 -15.08 12.82 8.03
C VAL A 63 -15.51 14.23 8.46
N SER A 64 -16.82 14.48 8.49
CA SER A 64 -17.42 15.68 9.04
C SER A 64 -17.98 15.37 10.41
N MET A 65 -17.60 16.13 11.43
CA MET A 65 -18.13 15.99 12.77
C MET A 65 -19.42 16.83 12.93
N PRO A 66 -20.29 16.50 13.92
CA PRO A 66 -21.55 17.22 14.15
C PRO A 66 -21.38 18.72 14.39
N ASN A 67 -20.23 19.15 14.92
CA ASN A 67 -19.88 20.57 15.11
C ASN A 67 -19.42 21.29 13.84
N GLY A 68 -19.46 20.62 12.67
CA GLY A 68 -19.08 21.15 11.36
C GLY A 68 -17.59 21.08 11.02
N PHE A 69 -16.73 20.65 11.94
CA PHE A 69 -15.31 20.48 11.63
C PHE A 69 -15.08 19.27 10.71
N LEU A 70 -14.17 19.45 9.75
CA LEU A 70 -13.70 18.40 8.86
C LEU A 70 -12.36 17.87 9.32
N TYR A 71 -12.26 16.55 9.33
CA TYR A 71 -11.01 15.82 9.58
C TYR A 71 -10.66 14.95 8.40
N ALA A 72 -9.36 14.88 8.08
CA ALA A 72 -8.83 14.04 7.01
C ALA A 72 -7.59 13.31 7.49
N ILE A 73 -7.41 12.08 7.04
CA ILE A 73 -6.17 11.33 7.30
C ILE A 73 -5.40 11.07 6.01
N SER A 74 -4.09 11.21 6.11
CA SER A 74 -3.13 10.63 5.17
C SER A 74 -2.53 9.34 5.73
N GLN A 75 -1.48 8.84 5.11
CA GLN A 75 -0.81 7.63 5.59
C GLN A 75 -0.21 7.76 7.00
N TYR A 76 0.18 8.97 7.41
CA TYR A 76 0.89 9.20 8.67
C TYR A 76 0.35 10.36 9.50
N ASN A 77 -0.53 11.17 8.95
CA ASN A 77 -0.96 12.39 9.61
C ASN A 77 -2.48 12.53 9.62
N LEU A 78 -2.97 13.13 10.71
CA LEU A 78 -4.32 13.64 10.83
C LEU A 78 -4.31 15.13 10.54
N TYR A 79 -5.34 15.60 9.85
CA TYR A 79 -5.55 17.01 9.53
C TYR A 79 -6.96 17.43 9.93
N CYS A 80 -7.09 18.69 10.35
CA CYS A 80 -8.36 19.37 10.56
C CYS A 80 -8.43 20.60 9.64
N LEU A 81 -9.58 20.86 9.06
CA LEU A 81 -9.83 22.08 8.29
C LEU A 81 -10.10 23.24 9.24
N ASN A 82 -9.31 24.32 9.17
CA ASN A 82 -9.53 25.51 9.96
C ASN A 82 -10.53 26.48 9.29
N GLU A 83 -10.93 27.52 10.01
CA GLU A 83 -11.86 28.56 9.54
C GLU A 83 -11.37 29.31 8.30
N CYS A 84 -10.05 29.40 8.10
CA CYS A 84 -9.44 30.02 6.92
C CYS A 84 -9.43 29.10 5.68
N GLY A 85 -10.00 27.91 5.76
CA GLY A 85 -10.03 26.93 4.67
C GLY A 85 -8.67 26.29 4.38
N ALA A 86 -7.82 26.14 5.40
CA ALA A 86 -6.54 25.44 5.30
C ALA A 86 -6.52 24.23 6.23
N TRP A 87 -5.94 23.13 5.75
CA TRP A 87 -5.73 21.92 6.52
C TRP A 87 -4.56 22.10 7.49
N MET A 88 -4.82 21.87 8.76
CA MET A 88 -3.81 21.93 9.83
C MET A 88 -3.55 20.53 10.37
N LYS A 89 -2.28 20.18 10.51
CA LYS A 89 -1.88 18.91 11.10
C LYS A 89 -2.24 18.88 12.59
N ILE A 90 -2.79 17.75 13.03
CA ILE A 90 -3.02 17.42 14.44
C ILE A 90 -2.10 16.27 14.82
N ASP A 91 -1.42 16.40 15.94
CA ASP A 91 -0.55 15.36 16.47
C ASP A 91 -1.38 14.30 17.22
N LEU A 92 -1.11 13.06 16.90
CA LEU A 92 -1.67 11.89 17.59
C LEU A 92 -0.67 11.40 18.64
N PRO A 93 -1.11 10.74 19.73
CA PRO A 93 -0.24 10.09 20.70
C PRO A 93 0.41 8.84 20.08
N ASN A 94 1.22 9.06 19.06
CA ASN A 94 1.82 8.02 18.23
C ASN A 94 3.32 8.10 18.33
N ASP A 95 3.91 7.28 19.21
CA ASP A 95 5.34 7.29 19.53
C ASP A 95 6.22 6.71 18.39
N GLU A 96 5.64 5.98 17.42
CA GLU A 96 6.39 5.20 16.44
C GLU A 96 6.01 5.49 14.97
N HIS A 97 5.41 6.62 14.65
CA HIS A 97 4.93 6.92 13.30
C HIS A 97 4.08 5.79 12.69
N GLU A 98 3.15 5.27 13.46
CA GLU A 98 2.21 4.26 13.00
C GLU A 98 1.46 4.74 11.76
N ARG A 99 1.30 3.86 10.78
CA ARG A 99 0.51 4.17 9.58
C ARG A 99 -0.97 4.22 9.94
N LEU A 100 -1.62 5.30 9.54
CA LEU A 100 -3.07 5.44 9.65
C LEU A 100 -3.73 4.75 8.46
N SER A 101 -4.83 4.05 8.71
CA SER A 101 -5.54 3.26 7.70
C SER A 101 -6.92 3.81 7.40
N ASP A 102 -7.65 4.30 8.40
CA ASP A 102 -9.03 4.73 8.25
C ASP A 102 -9.44 5.79 9.29
N ILE A 103 -10.51 6.54 8.98
CA ILE A 103 -11.14 7.51 9.87
C ILE A 103 -12.66 7.35 9.80
N THR A 104 -13.31 7.37 10.95
CA THR A 104 -14.76 7.31 11.07
C THR A 104 -15.25 8.14 12.24
N GLN A 105 -16.56 8.36 12.27
CA GLN A 105 -17.23 8.96 13.42
C GLN A 105 -18.37 8.07 13.91
N LYS A 106 -18.67 8.14 15.19
CA LYS A 106 -19.90 7.62 15.79
C LYS A 106 -20.34 8.59 16.88
N ASN A 107 -21.55 9.14 16.72
CA ASN A 107 -22.03 10.23 17.57
C ASN A 107 -21.01 11.38 17.65
N ASP A 108 -20.64 11.80 18.85
CA ASP A 108 -19.64 12.84 19.09
C ASP A 108 -18.21 12.29 19.23
N SER A 109 -17.95 11.10 18.74
CA SER A 109 -16.64 10.46 18.82
C SER A 109 -15.95 10.44 17.45
N LEU A 110 -14.74 10.97 17.39
CA LEU A 110 -13.83 10.85 16.26
C LEU A 110 -12.92 9.64 16.49
N ILE A 111 -12.89 8.73 15.52
CA ILE A 111 -12.18 7.47 15.62
C ILE A 111 -11.23 7.34 14.45
N ILE A 112 -9.95 7.12 14.75
CA ILE A 112 -8.91 6.91 13.76
C ILE A 112 -8.37 5.50 13.94
N THR A 113 -8.37 4.74 12.88
CA THR A 113 -7.78 3.40 12.85
C THR A 113 -6.36 3.50 12.34
N GLY A 114 -5.39 3.20 13.21
CA GLY A 114 -4.02 2.91 12.82
C GLY A 114 -3.90 1.47 12.30
N CYS A 115 -2.73 1.07 11.86
CA CYS A 115 -2.50 -0.33 11.48
C CYS A 115 -2.42 -1.30 12.67
N SER A 116 -2.21 -0.77 13.90
CA SER A 116 -2.01 -1.57 15.11
C SER A 116 -2.91 -1.11 16.28
N HIS A 117 -3.38 0.13 16.28
CA HIS A 117 -4.14 0.73 17.36
C HIS A 117 -5.34 1.53 16.84
N ILE A 118 -6.27 1.81 17.74
CA ILE A 118 -7.38 2.74 17.49
C ILE A 118 -7.15 3.98 18.34
N TYR A 119 -7.40 5.14 17.78
CA TYR A 119 -7.31 6.42 18.45
C TYR A 119 -8.70 7.03 18.54
N LEU A 120 -9.19 7.21 19.76
CA LEU A 120 -10.51 7.75 20.08
C LEU A 120 -10.39 9.16 20.64
N SER A 121 -11.19 10.08 20.14
CA SER A 121 -11.29 11.44 20.64
C SER A 121 -12.75 11.88 20.76
N HIS A 122 -13.02 12.63 21.81
CA HIS A 122 -14.31 13.29 22.05
C HIS A 122 -14.17 14.81 21.96
N VAL A 123 -15.29 15.52 21.89
CA VAL A 123 -15.33 16.98 21.90
C VAL A 123 -14.44 17.52 23.03
N PRO A 124 -13.51 18.45 22.76
CA PRO A 124 -13.29 19.26 21.57
C PRO A 124 -12.30 18.67 20.54
N TYR A 125 -11.99 17.37 20.56
CA TYR A 125 -11.13 16.61 19.64
C TYR A 125 -9.63 17.03 19.66
N HIS A 126 -9.15 17.50 20.81
CA HIS A 126 -7.75 17.88 20.99
C HIS A 126 -6.90 16.77 21.62
N THR A 127 -7.55 15.82 22.29
CA THR A 127 -6.88 14.73 22.96
C THR A 127 -7.36 13.40 22.41
N PHE A 128 -6.44 12.48 22.20
CA PHE A 128 -6.72 11.16 21.66
C PHE A 128 -6.33 10.08 22.65
N GLN A 129 -7.25 9.18 22.93
CA GLN A 129 -6.99 7.97 23.70
C GLN A 129 -6.53 6.87 22.76
N LYS A 130 -5.33 6.32 22.99
CA LYS A 130 -4.80 5.16 22.27
C LYS A 130 -5.41 3.89 22.86
N ILE A 131 -6.06 3.08 22.03
CA ILE A 131 -6.74 1.84 22.42
C ILE A 131 -6.05 0.68 21.71
N THR A 132 -5.63 -0.33 22.49
CA THR A 132 -5.20 -1.63 21.98
C THR A 132 -6.34 -2.61 22.18
N LEU A 133 -6.81 -3.22 21.09
CA LEU A 133 -7.89 -4.21 21.15
C LEU A 133 -7.41 -5.49 21.84
N LYS A 134 -8.34 -6.16 22.55
CA LYS A 134 -8.07 -7.45 23.19
C LYS A 134 -7.74 -8.50 22.14
N LYS A 135 -6.93 -9.48 22.54
CA LYS A 135 -6.58 -10.63 21.72
C LYS A 135 -7.81 -11.43 21.32
N GLY A 136 -8.00 -11.70 20.04
CA GLY A 136 -9.06 -12.57 19.54
C GLY A 136 -8.82 -14.03 19.92
N GLY A 137 -9.90 -14.79 20.13
CA GLY A 137 -9.82 -16.18 20.61
C GLY A 137 -9.06 -17.16 19.70
N ASN A 138 -8.91 -16.85 18.41
CA ASN A 138 -8.24 -17.69 17.40
C ASN A 138 -6.83 -17.21 17.01
N ASP A 139 -6.29 -16.23 17.72
CA ASP A 139 -4.94 -15.76 17.44
C ASP A 139 -3.89 -16.80 17.87
N LYS A 140 -3.17 -17.34 16.88
CA LYS A 140 -2.10 -18.33 17.08
C LYS A 140 -0.72 -17.69 17.25
N GLY A 141 -0.62 -16.36 17.41
CA GLY A 141 0.64 -15.65 17.49
C GLY A 141 1.47 -15.73 16.18
N LYS A 142 0.81 -15.88 15.04
CA LYS A 142 1.45 -15.97 13.72
C LYS A 142 1.19 -14.72 12.92
N VAL A 143 2.22 -14.27 12.19
CA VAL A 143 2.18 -13.09 11.31
C VAL A 143 2.16 -13.48 9.84
N SER A 144 1.68 -12.58 8.97
CA SER A 144 1.62 -12.81 7.54
C SER A 144 3.02 -12.99 6.94
N LEU A 145 3.24 -14.11 6.23
CA LEU A 145 4.48 -14.37 5.50
C LEU A 145 4.72 -13.33 4.40
N PHE A 146 3.66 -12.99 3.64
CA PHE A 146 3.73 -11.94 2.63
C PHE A 146 4.23 -10.62 3.22
N ARG A 147 3.63 -10.20 4.35
CA ARG A 147 4.02 -8.94 5.00
C ARG A 147 5.44 -8.98 5.54
N THR A 148 5.85 -10.09 6.13
CA THR A 148 7.22 -10.30 6.62
C THR A 148 8.24 -10.19 5.48
N ILE A 149 7.99 -10.88 4.35
CA ILE A 149 8.86 -10.81 3.17
C ILE A 149 8.90 -9.41 2.58
N TRP A 150 7.76 -8.71 2.51
CA TRP A 150 7.72 -7.32 2.06
C TRP A 150 8.59 -6.41 2.93
N LEU A 151 8.43 -6.50 4.25
CA LEU A 151 9.22 -5.69 5.18
C LEU A 151 10.71 -6.07 5.15
N LEU A 152 11.05 -7.34 4.97
CA LEU A 152 12.42 -7.80 4.82
C LEU A 152 13.06 -7.25 3.54
N HIS A 153 12.35 -7.34 2.41
CA HIS A 153 12.82 -6.83 1.12
C HIS A 153 13.02 -5.30 1.13
N GLY A 154 12.10 -4.57 1.76
CA GLY A 154 12.19 -3.10 1.90
C GLY A 154 12.99 -2.62 3.10
N GLY A 155 13.62 -3.51 3.86
CA GLY A 155 14.38 -3.18 5.07
C GLY A 155 13.55 -2.80 6.29
N GLY A 156 12.24 -2.60 6.13
CA GLY A 156 11.35 -2.14 7.21
C GLY A 156 11.21 -3.13 8.37
N LEU A 157 11.61 -4.39 8.19
CA LEU A 157 11.50 -5.43 9.21
C LEU A 157 12.31 -5.11 10.48
N PHE A 158 13.45 -4.42 10.32
CA PHE A 158 14.30 -3.97 11.41
C PHE A 158 14.35 -2.44 11.53
N GLY A 159 13.24 -1.79 11.25
CA GLY A 159 13.09 -0.34 11.39
C GLY A 159 14.03 0.46 10.49
N ILE A 160 14.57 1.57 11.02
CA ILE A 160 15.44 2.47 10.26
C ILE A 160 16.79 1.81 9.91
N VAL A 161 17.32 0.98 10.81
CA VAL A 161 18.60 0.28 10.60
C VAL A 161 18.50 -0.66 9.41
N GLY A 162 17.41 -1.44 9.34
CA GLY A 162 17.17 -2.33 8.21
C GLY A 162 16.97 -1.57 6.89
N LYS A 163 16.29 -0.43 6.90
CA LYS A 163 16.13 0.42 5.69
C LYS A 163 17.46 0.93 5.17
N LEU A 164 18.28 1.52 6.06
CA LEU A 164 19.62 2.00 5.69
C LEU A 164 20.52 0.87 5.16
N PHE A 165 20.40 -0.32 5.75
CA PHE A 165 21.11 -1.49 5.28
C PHE A 165 20.69 -1.91 3.85
N VAL A 166 19.39 -1.98 3.59
CA VAL A 166 18.87 -2.31 2.24
C VAL A 166 19.26 -1.24 1.22
N ASP A 167 19.25 0.05 1.60
CA ASP A 167 19.72 1.15 0.74
C ASP A 167 21.20 0.96 0.39
N LEU A 168 22.04 0.60 1.37
CA LEU A 168 23.46 0.30 1.12
C LEU A 168 23.62 -0.89 0.15
N VAL A 169 22.86 -1.98 0.33
CA VAL A 169 22.90 -3.12 -0.59
C VAL A 169 22.42 -2.72 -1.99
N GLY A 170 21.43 -1.82 -2.09
CA GLY A 170 20.99 -1.23 -3.35
C GLY A 170 22.09 -0.43 -4.06
N LEU A 171 22.84 0.39 -3.32
CA LEU A 171 24.01 1.12 -3.86
C LEU A 171 25.12 0.16 -4.32
N ILE A 172 25.36 -0.91 -3.57
CA ILE A 172 26.29 -1.96 -3.96
C ILE A 172 25.86 -2.61 -5.27
N LEU A 173 24.57 -2.97 -5.40
CA LEU A 173 24.04 -3.56 -6.62
C LEU A 173 24.21 -2.62 -7.84
N LEU A 174 23.96 -1.32 -7.65
CA LEU A 174 24.14 -0.31 -8.67
C LEU A 174 25.61 -0.24 -9.11
N PHE A 175 26.55 -0.19 -8.16
CA PHE A 175 27.98 -0.22 -8.43
C PHE A 175 28.40 -1.48 -9.21
N LEU A 176 27.94 -2.65 -8.76
CA LEU A 176 28.25 -3.93 -9.41
C LEU A 176 27.69 -3.98 -10.84
N SER A 177 26.48 -3.46 -11.06
CA SER A 177 25.87 -3.40 -12.39
C SER A 177 26.66 -2.50 -13.34
N ILE A 178 26.98 -1.27 -12.90
CA ILE A 178 27.72 -0.30 -13.72
C ILE A 178 29.14 -0.82 -14.02
N SER A 179 29.85 -1.29 -13.00
CA SER A 179 31.21 -1.80 -13.16
C SER A 179 31.27 -3.06 -14.02
N GLY A 180 30.27 -3.95 -13.90
CA GLY A 180 30.14 -5.15 -14.73
C GLY A 180 29.87 -4.83 -16.19
N ILE A 181 28.95 -3.90 -16.48
CA ILE A 181 28.65 -3.41 -17.82
C ILE A 181 29.92 -2.74 -18.43
N TYR A 182 30.55 -1.85 -17.69
CA TYR A 182 31.78 -1.20 -18.14
C TYR A 182 32.86 -2.23 -18.47
N TYR A 183 33.11 -3.21 -17.61
CA TYR A 183 34.10 -4.24 -17.86
C TYR A 183 33.79 -5.07 -19.11
N SER A 184 32.53 -5.41 -19.36
CA SER A 184 32.10 -6.29 -20.44
C SER A 184 32.18 -5.59 -21.81
N PHE A 185 31.85 -4.29 -21.87
CA PHE A 185 31.68 -3.57 -23.11
C PHE A 185 32.77 -2.51 -23.37
N ALA A 186 33.55 -2.08 -22.37
CA ALA A 186 34.59 -1.08 -22.57
C ALA A 186 35.73 -1.63 -23.42
N PRO A 187 36.19 -0.85 -24.42
CA PRO A 187 37.31 -1.23 -25.27
C PRO A 187 38.58 -1.46 -24.44
N ARG A 188 39.55 -2.13 -25.05
CA ARG A 188 40.87 -2.27 -24.43
C ARG A 188 41.47 -0.90 -24.20
N PRO A 189 41.95 -0.58 -22.99
CA PRO A 189 42.49 0.74 -22.71
C PRO A 189 43.77 0.97 -23.46
N HIS A 190 43.85 2.11 -24.17
CA HIS A 190 45.07 2.53 -24.91
C HIS A 190 46.10 3.28 -24.03
N SER A 191 45.72 3.67 -22.82
CA SER A 191 46.57 4.35 -21.86
C SER A 191 46.81 3.55 -20.58
N SER A 192 47.97 3.79 -19.95
CA SER A 192 48.29 3.19 -18.65
C SER A 192 47.28 3.61 -17.53
N PHE A 193 46.77 4.83 -17.65
CA PHE A 193 45.72 5.34 -16.71
C PHE A 193 44.39 4.57 -16.88
N GLY A 194 43.93 4.38 -18.11
CA GLY A 194 42.73 3.60 -18.40
C GLY A 194 42.83 2.14 -17.96
N ALA A 195 44.03 1.53 -18.15
CA ALA A 195 44.29 0.17 -17.66
C ALA A 195 44.23 0.08 -16.14
N ARG A 196 44.75 1.09 -15.43
CA ARG A 196 44.75 1.18 -13.96
C ARG A 196 43.33 1.32 -13.42
N ILE A 197 42.47 2.18 -14.03
CA ILE A 197 41.06 2.31 -13.67
C ILE A 197 40.32 0.99 -13.87
N LYS A 198 40.48 0.33 -15.00
CA LYS A 198 39.83 -0.94 -15.32
C LYS A 198 40.23 -2.01 -14.33
N SER A 199 41.50 -2.12 -13.95
CA SER A 199 42.02 -3.05 -12.94
C SER A 199 41.40 -2.77 -11.54
N TRP A 200 41.35 -1.49 -11.16
CA TRP A 200 40.77 -1.05 -9.90
C TRP A 200 39.26 -1.40 -9.83
N LEU A 201 38.49 -1.12 -10.88
CA LEU A 201 37.07 -1.45 -10.95
C LEU A 201 36.82 -2.95 -10.83
N ILE A 202 37.60 -3.81 -11.50
CA ILE A 202 37.48 -5.27 -11.41
C ILE A 202 37.78 -5.75 -9.99
N LYS A 203 38.86 -5.23 -9.39
CA LYS A 203 39.25 -5.59 -8.02
C LYS A 203 38.09 -5.33 -7.06
N TRP A 204 37.53 -4.11 -7.07
CA TRP A 204 36.43 -3.74 -6.17
C TRP A 204 35.13 -4.42 -6.52
N HIS A 205 34.78 -4.60 -7.81
CA HIS A 205 33.64 -5.39 -8.22
C HIS A 205 33.66 -6.78 -7.61
N ASN A 206 34.79 -7.45 -7.69
CA ASN A 206 34.93 -8.80 -7.17
C ASN A 206 34.89 -8.84 -5.65
N GLN A 207 35.60 -7.94 -4.97
CA GLN A 207 35.64 -7.90 -3.49
C GLN A 207 34.28 -7.56 -2.89
N ILE A 208 33.65 -6.50 -3.38
CA ILE A 208 32.34 -6.05 -2.91
C ILE A 208 31.29 -7.10 -3.27
N GLY A 209 31.32 -7.64 -4.49
CA GLY A 209 30.40 -8.67 -4.96
C GLY A 209 30.45 -9.92 -4.08
N TRP A 210 31.66 -10.36 -3.70
CA TRP A 210 31.81 -11.49 -2.79
C TRP A 210 31.31 -11.19 -1.38
N ALA A 211 31.68 -10.05 -0.81
CA ALA A 211 31.29 -9.66 0.53
C ALA A 211 29.76 -9.47 0.68
N SER A 212 29.10 -9.04 -0.39
CA SER A 212 27.65 -8.75 -0.38
C SER A 212 26.76 -9.85 -0.97
N ILE A 213 27.32 -10.94 -1.49
CA ILE A 213 26.58 -11.94 -2.28
C ILE A 213 25.39 -12.54 -1.55
N PHE A 214 25.52 -12.81 -0.25
CA PHE A 214 24.44 -13.35 0.57
C PHE A 214 23.25 -12.38 0.64
N PHE A 215 23.51 -11.10 0.87
CA PHE A 215 22.46 -10.08 0.97
C PHE A 215 21.83 -9.77 -0.39
N LEU A 216 22.62 -9.75 -1.45
CA LEU A 216 22.11 -9.61 -2.82
C LEU A 216 21.21 -10.78 -3.21
N LEU A 217 21.60 -12.01 -2.85
CA LEU A 217 20.77 -13.20 -3.08
C LEU A 217 19.48 -13.14 -2.27
N LEU A 218 19.56 -12.76 -0.98
CA LEU A 218 18.39 -12.59 -0.13
C LEU A 218 17.40 -11.57 -0.71
N LEU A 219 17.88 -10.38 -1.12
CA LEU A 219 17.01 -9.37 -1.72
C LEU A 219 16.46 -9.81 -3.08
N THR A 220 17.23 -10.52 -3.89
CA THR A 220 16.76 -11.07 -5.17
C THR A 220 15.62 -12.08 -4.96
N ILE A 221 15.80 -13.03 -4.04
CA ILE A 221 14.80 -14.05 -3.75
C ILE A 221 13.55 -13.41 -3.13
N THR A 222 13.71 -12.53 -2.14
CA THR A 222 12.55 -11.88 -1.50
C THR A 222 11.79 -11.00 -2.48
N GLY A 223 12.46 -10.24 -3.34
CA GLY A 223 11.82 -9.45 -4.39
C GLY A 223 11.08 -10.32 -5.41
N TRP A 224 11.65 -11.45 -5.77
CA TRP A 224 11.03 -12.42 -6.67
C TRP A 224 9.79 -13.08 -6.04
N MET A 225 9.84 -13.41 -4.76
CA MET A 225 8.69 -13.94 -4.02
C MET A 225 7.52 -12.97 -3.93
N LEU A 226 7.74 -11.65 -4.03
CA LEU A 226 6.69 -10.64 -4.06
C LEU A 226 5.98 -10.52 -5.42
N ARG A 227 6.24 -11.43 -6.35
CA ARG A 227 5.64 -11.47 -7.68
C ARG A 227 5.04 -12.84 -7.99
N PRO A 228 3.95 -12.89 -8.80
CA PRO A 228 3.45 -14.16 -9.31
C PRO A 228 4.53 -14.93 -10.09
N PRO A 229 4.57 -16.26 -9.99
CA PRO A 229 3.64 -17.13 -9.26
C PRO A 229 3.94 -17.28 -7.77
N ALA A 230 5.17 -16.95 -7.28
CA ALA A 230 5.58 -17.19 -5.90
C ALA A 230 4.72 -16.40 -4.88
N LEU A 231 4.27 -15.21 -5.26
CA LEU A 231 3.35 -14.41 -4.43
C LEU A 231 2.09 -15.18 -4.03
N ILE A 232 1.53 -15.99 -4.92
CA ILE A 232 0.31 -16.75 -4.66
C ILE A 232 0.52 -17.71 -3.49
N ALA A 233 1.65 -18.41 -3.48
CA ALA A 233 1.99 -19.35 -2.42
C ALA A 233 2.20 -18.70 -1.04
N ILE A 234 2.67 -17.45 -0.98
CA ILE A 234 2.96 -16.76 0.28
C ILE A 234 1.84 -15.84 0.76
N ALA A 235 0.86 -15.52 -0.10
CA ALA A 235 -0.16 -14.51 0.17
C ALA A 235 -0.99 -14.82 1.41
N SER A 236 -1.41 -16.08 1.59
CA SER A 236 -2.21 -16.55 2.74
C SER A 236 -1.39 -17.24 3.83
N ALA A 237 -0.09 -17.46 3.59
CA ALA A 237 0.76 -18.17 4.53
C ALA A 237 1.09 -17.33 5.77
N LYS A 238 1.20 -17.99 6.92
CA LYS A 238 1.53 -17.38 8.21
C LYS A 238 2.70 -18.11 8.86
N ILE A 239 3.59 -17.34 9.47
CA ILE A 239 4.78 -17.82 10.18
C ILE A 239 4.84 -17.26 11.61
N PRO A 240 5.60 -17.85 12.53
CA PRO A 240 5.97 -17.19 13.77
C PRO A 240 6.68 -15.86 13.47
N PRO A 241 6.48 -14.81 14.29
CA PRO A 241 7.23 -13.56 14.12
C PRO A 241 8.72 -13.79 14.25
N ILE A 242 9.51 -13.08 13.45
CA ILE A 242 10.97 -13.09 13.58
C ILE A 242 11.34 -12.28 14.82
N PRO A 243 12.10 -12.84 15.78
CA PRO A 243 12.48 -12.12 16.99
C PRO A 243 13.15 -10.78 16.71
N PHE A 244 12.87 -9.78 17.54
CA PHE A 244 13.42 -8.41 17.44
C PHE A 244 13.04 -7.67 16.14
N SER A 245 12.03 -8.14 15.41
CA SER A 245 11.56 -7.47 14.20
C SER A 245 10.32 -6.60 14.49
N ALA A 246 9.98 -5.74 13.55
CA ALA A 246 8.76 -4.93 13.61
C ALA A 246 7.46 -5.76 13.64
N MET A 247 7.54 -7.05 13.31
CA MET A 247 6.42 -8.00 13.39
C MET A 247 6.36 -8.72 14.74
N ASP A 248 7.40 -8.61 15.57
CA ASP A 248 7.50 -9.18 16.92
C ASP A 248 6.97 -8.13 17.90
N SER A 249 5.74 -8.29 18.33
CA SER A 249 5.02 -7.32 19.18
C SER A 249 4.06 -8.02 20.11
N ASP A 250 3.94 -7.51 21.33
CA ASP A 250 2.93 -7.95 22.30
C ASP A 250 1.51 -7.56 21.90
N ASN A 251 1.37 -6.62 20.96
CA ASN A 251 0.06 -6.26 20.41
C ASN A 251 -0.39 -7.33 19.38
N PRO A 252 -1.47 -8.08 19.67
CA PRO A 252 -1.96 -9.14 18.77
C PRO A 252 -2.47 -8.61 17.43
N TRP A 253 -2.74 -7.31 17.33
CA TRP A 253 -3.24 -6.63 16.14
C TRP A 253 -2.16 -5.83 15.41
N ASN A 254 -0.89 -6.07 15.74
CA ASN A 254 0.22 -5.33 15.13
C ASN A 254 0.22 -5.43 13.59
N ASP A 255 0.17 -4.29 12.92
CA ASP A 255 0.10 -4.12 11.45
C ASP A 255 -1.09 -4.85 10.77
N CYS A 256 -2.13 -5.22 11.54
CA CYS A 256 -3.28 -5.98 11.05
C CYS A 256 -4.52 -5.13 10.77
N LEU A 257 -4.75 -4.04 11.49
CA LEU A 257 -5.97 -3.24 11.39
C LEU A 257 -6.03 -2.48 10.07
N ARG A 258 -7.24 -2.38 9.49
CA ARG A 258 -7.48 -1.70 8.20
C ARG A 258 -8.56 -0.64 8.27
N SER A 259 -9.70 -0.94 8.89
CA SER A 259 -10.81 -0.01 9.06
C SER A 259 -11.69 -0.42 10.22
N LEU A 260 -12.47 0.52 10.72
CA LEU A 260 -13.47 0.29 11.76
C LEU A 260 -14.72 1.09 11.40
N ARG A 261 -15.86 0.42 11.30
CA ARG A 261 -17.16 1.02 11.01
C ARG A 261 -18.20 0.56 12.01
N TYR A 262 -19.11 1.44 12.37
CA TYR A 262 -20.26 1.04 13.16
C TYR A 262 -21.38 0.57 12.25
N ASP A 263 -21.93 -0.59 12.56
CA ASP A 263 -23.08 -1.18 11.87
C ASP A 263 -24.33 -0.97 12.69
N ASP A 264 -25.18 -0.02 12.25
CA ASP A 264 -26.40 0.32 12.96
C ASP A 264 -27.45 -0.82 12.90
N ASP A 265 -27.38 -1.70 11.89
CA ASP A 265 -28.35 -2.81 11.76
C ASP A 265 -28.03 -3.98 12.71
N LYS A 266 -26.76 -4.20 13.02
CA LYS A 266 -26.30 -5.22 13.99
C LYS A 266 -25.94 -4.61 15.36
N GLU A 267 -25.97 -3.29 15.47
CA GLU A 267 -25.57 -2.54 16.67
C GLU A 267 -24.17 -2.93 17.17
N ASP A 268 -23.23 -3.15 16.24
CA ASP A 268 -21.86 -3.57 16.52
C ASP A 268 -20.83 -2.78 15.71
N TRP A 269 -19.57 -2.92 16.08
CA TRP A 269 -18.45 -2.45 15.31
C TRP A 269 -17.96 -3.53 14.34
N LEU A 270 -17.89 -3.21 13.07
CA LEU A 270 -17.27 -4.01 12.04
C LEU A 270 -15.82 -3.58 11.89
N LEU A 271 -14.90 -4.47 12.24
CA LEU A 271 -13.46 -4.29 12.16
C LEU A 271 -12.91 -5.07 10.98
N CYS A 272 -12.39 -4.38 9.99
CA CYS A 272 -11.63 -4.99 8.92
C CYS A 272 -10.16 -5.12 9.31
N THR A 273 -9.58 -6.27 9.03
CA THR A 273 -8.17 -6.58 9.29
C THR A 273 -7.52 -7.21 8.06
N SER A 274 -6.21 -7.43 8.11
CA SER A 274 -5.49 -8.20 7.07
C SER A 274 -5.93 -9.68 7.00
N ASP A 275 -6.65 -10.17 8.01
CA ASP A 275 -7.12 -11.57 8.12
C ASP A 275 -8.62 -11.75 7.89
N GLY A 276 -9.31 -10.68 7.50
CA GLY A 276 -10.74 -10.65 7.30
C GLY A 276 -11.46 -9.74 8.29
N PHE A 277 -12.76 -9.95 8.43
CA PHE A 277 -13.63 -9.12 9.23
C PHE A 277 -13.93 -9.73 10.60
N TYR A 278 -14.06 -8.84 11.58
CA TYR A 278 -14.40 -9.16 12.96
C TYR A 278 -15.49 -8.21 13.44
N SER A 279 -16.32 -8.69 14.37
CA SER A 279 -17.33 -7.87 15.07
C SER A 279 -17.01 -7.73 16.54
N LEU A 280 -17.40 -6.59 17.12
CA LEU A 280 -17.34 -6.33 18.56
C LEU A 280 -18.41 -5.32 18.96
N ARG A 281 -19.12 -5.54 20.08
CA ARG A 281 -20.14 -4.59 20.56
C ARG A 281 -19.51 -3.31 21.11
N HIS A 282 -18.46 -3.47 21.91
CA HIS A 282 -17.69 -2.36 22.47
C HIS A 282 -16.21 -2.51 22.12
N LEU A 283 -15.47 -1.38 22.01
CA LEU A 283 -14.03 -1.40 21.72
C LEU A 283 -13.20 -2.10 22.80
N SER A 284 -13.78 -2.32 23.97
CA SER A 284 -13.19 -3.09 25.07
C SER A 284 -13.41 -4.60 24.97
N ASP A 285 -14.24 -5.06 24.06
CA ASP A 285 -14.59 -6.48 23.92
C ASP A 285 -13.52 -7.24 23.14
N THR A 286 -13.61 -8.55 23.18
CA THR A 286 -12.77 -9.43 22.34
C THR A 286 -13.40 -9.52 20.96
N PRO A 287 -12.68 -9.11 19.89
CA PRO A 287 -13.20 -9.21 18.53
C PRO A 287 -13.52 -10.66 18.14
N GLN A 288 -14.68 -10.87 17.53
CA GLN A 288 -15.15 -12.16 17.05
C GLN A 288 -15.09 -12.19 15.53
N LYS A 289 -14.49 -13.24 14.96
CA LYS A 289 -14.36 -13.35 13.50
C LYS A 289 -15.70 -13.63 12.83
N GLU A 290 -16.04 -12.86 11.80
CA GLU A 290 -17.22 -13.10 10.97
C GLU A 290 -17.07 -14.42 10.20
N GLN A 291 -18.11 -15.26 10.21
CA GLN A 291 -18.08 -16.58 9.56
C GLN A 291 -18.27 -16.45 8.05
N VAL A 292 -19.24 -15.64 7.63
CA VAL A 292 -19.50 -15.31 6.23
C VAL A 292 -19.02 -13.90 5.96
N GLN A 293 -18.06 -13.77 5.06
CA GLN A 293 -17.43 -12.50 4.76
C GLN A 293 -16.94 -12.44 3.28
N PRO A 294 -16.91 -11.26 2.67
CA PRO A 294 -16.41 -11.11 1.31
C PRO A 294 -14.90 -11.39 1.24
N PRO A 295 -14.43 -11.92 0.09
CA PRO A 295 -13.01 -12.07 -0.16
C PRO A 295 -12.34 -10.70 -0.28
N VAL A 296 -11.25 -10.50 0.49
CA VAL A 296 -10.48 -9.26 0.52
C VAL A 296 -9.04 -9.51 0.10
N SER A 297 -8.51 -8.58 -0.70
CA SER A 297 -7.11 -8.62 -1.12
C SER A 297 -6.17 -8.50 0.08
N VAL A 298 -5.02 -9.21 0.03
CA VAL A 298 -3.92 -9.04 0.98
C VAL A 298 -3.37 -7.60 1.03
N MET A 299 -3.68 -6.78 0.02
CA MET A 299 -3.35 -5.36 -0.04
C MET A 299 -4.30 -4.48 0.79
N GLY A 300 -5.37 -5.06 1.35
CA GLY A 300 -6.40 -4.37 2.12
C GLY A 300 -7.61 -3.94 1.29
N ILE A 301 -8.47 -3.13 1.91
CA ILE A 301 -9.71 -2.62 1.30
C ILE A 301 -9.55 -1.16 0.89
N ASN A 302 -10.32 -0.76 -0.13
CA ASN A 302 -10.40 0.61 -0.61
C ASN A 302 -11.82 1.19 -0.47
N VAL A 303 -12.83 0.33 -0.37
CA VAL A 303 -14.23 0.71 -0.19
C VAL A 303 -14.81 -0.09 0.96
N GLU A 304 -15.42 0.59 1.93
CA GLU A 304 -16.20 0.02 3.02
C GLU A 304 -17.26 1.02 3.42
N GLN A 305 -18.44 0.86 2.87
CA GLN A 305 -19.58 1.72 3.15
C GLN A 305 -20.88 0.95 2.93
N LYS A 306 -22.00 1.46 3.45
CA LYS A 306 -23.31 0.91 3.16
C LYS A 306 -23.87 1.47 1.83
N ASP A 307 -24.61 0.64 1.10
CA ASP A 307 -25.40 1.06 -0.03
C ASP A 307 -26.77 1.63 0.43
N SER A 308 -27.60 2.08 -0.52
CA SER A 308 -28.95 2.58 -0.23
C SER A 308 -29.90 1.54 0.38
N ARG A 309 -29.56 0.26 0.32
CA ARG A 309 -30.31 -0.86 0.89
C ARG A 309 -29.74 -1.33 2.22
N HIS A 310 -28.89 -0.54 2.87
CA HIS A 310 -28.19 -0.86 4.12
C HIS A 310 -27.24 -2.06 4.05
N LYS A 311 -26.88 -2.55 2.83
CA LYS A 311 -25.90 -3.63 2.68
C LYS A 311 -24.49 -3.05 2.57
N TRP A 312 -23.51 -3.78 3.06
CA TRP A 312 -22.12 -3.36 2.98
C TRP A 312 -21.56 -3.53 1.57
N LEU A 313 -20.96 -2.47 1.05
CA LEU A 313 -20.12 -2.51 -0.15
C LEU A 313 -18.66 -2.64 0.29
N ILE A 314 -18.05 -3.76 -0.08
CA ILE A 314 -16.64 -4.06 0.25
C ILE A 314 -15.84 -4.16 -1.03
N GLY A 315 -14.98 -3.16 -1.25
CA GLY A 315 -14.16 -3.07 -2.47
C GLY A 315 -12.67 -3.17 -2.20
N SER A 316 -11.99 -3.97 -2.99
CA SER A 316 -10.55 -4.18 -2.92
C SER A 316 -9.97 -4.49 -4.31
N PHE A 317 -8.68 -4.81 -4.40
CA PHE A 317 -8.11 -5.35 -5.63
C PHE A 317 -8.67 -6.74 -6.01
N SER A 318 -9.38 -7.40 -5.10
CA SER A 318 -10.08 -8.66 -5.37
C SER A 318 -11.46 -8.47 -6.02
N GLY A 319 -11.99 -7.26 -6.11
CA GLY A 319 -13.30 -6.93 -6.66
C GLY A 319 -14.15 -6.04 -5.76
N LEU A 320 -15.43 -5.92 -6.10
CA LEU A 320 -16.45 -5.24 -5.30
C LEU A 320 -17.55 -6.24 -4.95
N TYR A 321 -17.88 -6.30 -3.68
CA TYR A 321 -18.86 -7.25 -3.13
C TYR A 321 -19.94 -6.53 -2.35
N VAL A 322 -21.15 -7.04 -2.44
CA VAL A 322 -22.29 -6.66 -1.61
C VAL A 322 -22.42 -7.68 -0.50
N TRP A 323 -22.38 -7.24 0.74
CA TRP A 323 -22.44 -8.10 1.90
C TRP A 323 -23.64 -7.75 2.79
N ASP A 324 -24.56 -8.67 2.87
CA ASP A 324 -25.73 -8.62 3.75
C ASP A 324 -25.39 -9.36 5.05
N ARG A 325 -24.88 -8.63 6.05
CA ARG A 325 -24.43 -9.23 7.32
C ARG A 325 -25.55 -9.88 8.13
N PRO A 326 -26.76 -9.29 8.23
CA PRO A 326 -27.88 -9.92 8.93
C PRO A 326 -28.28 -11.27 8.32
N HIS A 327 -28.23 -11.42 7.01
CA HIS A 327 -28.62 -12.66 6.31
C HIS A 327 -27.43 -13.56 5.97
N GLU A 328 -26.22 -13.18 6.37
CA GLU A 328 -24.98 -13.94 6.09
C GLU A 328 -24.78 -14.25 4.59
N GLU A 329 -25.11 -13.28 3.72
CA GLU A 329 -25.04 -13.43 2.28
C GLU A 329 -23.98 -12.49 1.69
N VAL A 330 -23.14 -13.00 0.77
CA VAL A 330 -22.18 -12.22 -0.01
C VAL A 330 -22.41 -12.48 -1.48
N THR A 331 -22.51 -11.38 -2.26
CA THR A 331 -22.63 -11.44 -3.72
C THR A 331 -21.60 -10.51 -4.38
N ASP A 332 -21.15 -10.90 -5.56
CA ASP A 332 -20.34 -10.01 -6.40
C ASP A 332 -21.22 -8.88 -6.94
N TYR A 333 -20.73 -7.64 -6.85
CA TYR A 333 -21.50 -6.44 -7.22
C TYR A 333 -21.91 -6.41 -8.70
N PHE A 334 -21.08 -6.94 -9.59
CA PHE A 334 -21.30 -6.88 -11.04
C PHE A 334 -22.13 -8.05 -11.56
N THR A 335 -21.90 -9.24 -11.02
CA THR A 335 -22.56 -10.46 -11.48
C THR A 335 -23.79 -10.85 -10.70
N HIS A 336 -23.97 -10.30 -9.49
CA HIS A 336 -25.02 -10.64 -8.52
C HIS A 336 -25.06 -12.11 -8.10
N HIS A 337 -23.98 -12.83 -8.33
CA HIS A 337 -23.82 -14.23 -7.90
C HIS A 337 -22.89 -14.34 -6.70
N ALA A 338 -22.92 -15.49 -6.04
CA ALA A 338 -21.97 -15.79 -4.98
C ALA A 338 -20.52 -15.62 -5.51
N PRO A 339 -19.59 -15.07 -4.67
CA PRO A 339 -18.22 -14.93 -5.10
C PRO A 339 -17.66 -16.29 -5.54
N GLN A 340 -17.11 -16.36 -6.72
CA GLN A 340 -16.36 -17.53 -7.13
C GLN A 340 -15.19 -17.68 -6.14
N PRO A 341 -14.88 -18.92 -5.68
CA PRO A 341 -13.67 -19.15 -4.90
C PRO A 341 -12.52 -18.54 -5.71
N THR A 342 -11.85 -17.54 -5.13
CA THR A 342 -10.80 -16.80 -5.83
C THR A 342 -9.78 -17.82 -6.34
N SER A 343 -9.84 -18.11 -7.62
CA SER A 343 -8.84 -18.93 -8.27
C SER A 343 -7.52 -18.19 -8.08
N GLU A 344 -6.71 -18.64 -7.15
CA GLU A 344 -5.26 -18.45 -7.00
C GLU A 344 -4.66 -17.03 -7.26
N MET A 345 -5.41 -16.09 -7.87
CA MET A 345 -4.91 -14.75 -8.16
C MET A 345 -5.51 -13.70 -7.19
N PRO A 346 -4.68 -13.00 -6.42
CA PRO A 346 -5.15 -11.97 -5.47
C PRO A 346 -5.64 -10.68 -6.16
N ILE A 347 -5.75 -10.66 -7.48
CA ILE A 347 -6.14 -9.50 -8.28
C ILE A 347 -7.26 -9.90 -9.23
N SER A 348 -8.43 -9.28 -9.07
CA SER A 348 -9.58 -9.43 -9.95
C SER A 348 -9.36 -8.78 -11.33
N SER A 349 -10.22 -9.12 -12.30
CA SER A 349 -10.35 -8.39 -13.58
C SER A 349 -10.79 -6.93 -13.37
N HIS A 350 -11.43 -6.62 -12.24
CA HIS A 350 -11.90 -5.30 -11.84
C HIS A 350 -11.30 -4.93 -10.47
N PRO A 351 -10.03 -4.47 -10.42
CA PRO A 351 -9.42 -4.01 -9.17
C PRO A 351 -10.02 -2.66 -8.77
N ILE A 352 -10.72 -2.62 -7.65
CA ILE A 352 -11.44 -1.44 -7.18
C ILE A 352 -10.51 -0.54 -6.38
N SER A 353 -10.49 0.74 -6.71
CA SER A 353 -9.71 1.77 -6.01
C SER A 353 -10.54 2.77 -5.23
N GLY A 354 -11.84 2.89 -5.52
CA GLY A 354 -12.74 3.82 -4.86
C GLY A 354 -14.20 3.61 -5.23
N PHE A 355 -15.06 4.34 -4.53
CA PHE A 355 -16.50 4.33 -4.75
C PHE A 355 -17.09 5.69 -4.32
N SER A 356 -18.17 6.10 -4.96
CA SER A 356 -18.95 7.27 -4.57
C SER A 356 -20.44 7.03 -4.82
N SER A 357 -21.26 7.45 -3.87
CA SER A 357 -22.72 7.59 -4.00
C SER A 357 -23.18 9.04 -3.85
N ASP A 358 -22.24 9.98 -3.70
CA ASP A 358 -22.54 11.39 -3.40
C ASP A 358 -22.62 12.28 -4.65
N ILE A 359 -22.26 11.77 -5.80
CA ILE A 359 -22.19 12.53 -7.05
C ILE A 359 -23.38 12.14 -7.93
N GLU A 360 -24.26 13.13 -8.25
CA GLU A 360 -25.40 12.98 -9.18
C GLU A 360 -26.35 11.83 -8.79
N ASP A 361 -26.45 11.52 -7.49
CA ASP A 361 -27.24 10.41 -6.95
C ASP A 361 -27.00 9.06 -7.65
N ALA A 362 -25.81 8.89 -8.21
CA ALA A 362 -25.38 7.70 -8.93
C ALA A 362 -24.25 6.97 -8.19
N GLU A 363 -24.31 5.65 -8.23
CA GLU A 363 -23.20 4.83 -7.76
C GLU A 363 -22.05 4.86 -8.79
N LEU A 364 -20.92 5.43 -8.38
CA LEU A 364 -19.72 5.53 -9.19
C LEU A 364 -18.66 4.55 -8.65
N VAL A 365 -18.44 3.48 -9.39
CA VAL A 365 -17.36 2.52 -9.09
C VAL A 365 -16.10 2.96 -9.80
N VAL A 366 -14.99 3.03 -9.09
CA VAL A 366 -13.69 3.45 -9.62
C VAL A 366 -12.75 2.27 -9.74
N ASP A 367 -12.52 1.83 -10.98
CA ASP A 367 -11.49 0.83 -11.30
C ASP A 367 -10.10 1.44 -11.15
N TYR A 368 -9.16 0.71 -10.58
CA TYR A 368 -7.79 1.19 -10.35
C TYR A 368 -7.07 1.55 -11.65
N ASN A 369 -7.29 0.79 -12.73
CA ASN A 369 -6.62 1.01 -14.00
C ASN A 369 -7.41 1.91 -14.94
N LYS A 370 -8.73 1.68 -15.04
CA LYS A 370 -9.63 2.36 -16.01
C LYS A 370 -10.25 3.64 -15.43
N GLY A 371 -10.26 3.78 -14.10
CA GLY A 371 -10.90 4.92 -13.44
C GLY A 371 -12.42 4.87 -13.46
N CYS A 372 -13.05 6.04 -13.53
CA CYS A 372 -14.49 6.24 -13.60
C CYS A 372 -14.85 7.19 -14.77
N PRO A 373 -15.20 6.67 -15.94
CA PRO A 373 -15.51 7.50 -17.13
C PRO A 373 -16.73 8.43 -16.95
N ARG A 374 -17.63 8.11 -16.01
CA ARG A 374 -18.84 8.90 -15.76
C ARG A 374 -18.57 10.25 -15.10
N LEU A 375 -17.43 10.39 -14.43
CA LEU A 375 -17.05 11.64 -13.76
C LEU A 375 -15.95 12.34 -14.54
N SER A 376 -16.22 13.54 -15.05
CA SER A 376 -15.20 14.34 -15.73
C SER A 376 -14.07 14.69 -14.77
N MET A 377 -12.83 14.47 -15.19
CA MET A 377 -11.64 14.78 -14.41
C MET A 377 -11.09 16.16 -14.85
N PRO A 378 -10.75 17.06 -13.88
CA PRO A 378 -10.14 18.33 -14.24
C PRO A 378 -8.83 18.16 -14.99
N ASN A 379 -8.57 18.99 -16.01
CA ASN A 379 -7.34 18.95 -16.80
C ASN A 379 -6.08 19.11 -15.96
N ILE A 380 -6.14 19.84 -14.85
CA ILE A 380 -5.03 19.99 -13.93
C ILE A 380 -4.58 18.65 -13.34
N MET A 381 -5.47 17.69 -13.15
CA MET A 381 -5.11 16.35 -12.65
C MET A 381 -4.39 15.51 -13.70
N ALA A 382 -4.82 15.61 -14.98
CA ALA A 382 -4.15 14.89 -16.07
C ALA A 382 -2.70 15.34 -16.27
N THR A 383 -2.40 16.58 -15.87
CA THR A 383 -1.04 17.15 -15.94
C THR A 383 -0.21 16.99 -14.67
N LEU A 384 -0.80 16.46 -13.58
CA LEU A 384 -0.04 16.20 -12.34
C LEU A 384 1.11 15.23 -12.62
N PRO A 385 2.35 15.58 -12.22
CA PRO A 385 3.46 14.67 -12.37
C PRO A 385 3.28 13.48 -11.43
N MET A 386 3.52 12.28 -11.93
CA MET A 386 3.65 11.12 -11.07
C MET A 386 4.86 11.32 -10.14
N SER A 387 4.72 10.99 -8.87
CA SER A 387 5.82 11.13 -7.91
C SER A 387 7.04 10.30 -8.35
N LEU A 388 8.24 10.83 -8.10
CA LEU A 388 9.49 10.10 -8.40
C LEU A 388 9.51 8.72 -7.75
N ARG A 389 8.98 8.61 -6.53
CA ARG A 389 8.83 7.33 -5.83
C ARG A 389 8.01 6.32 -6.62
N ASN A 390 6.85 6.73 -7.15
CA ASN A 390 6.01 5.85 -7.96
C ASN A 390 6.72 5.45 -9.26
N VAL A 391 7.41 6.38 -9.92
CA VAL A 391 8.20 6.07 -11.12
C VAL A 391 9.28 5.04 -10.82
N CYS A 392 10.03 5.22 -9.73
CA CYS A 392 11.06 4.26 -9.32
C CYS A 392 10.46 2.88 -8.99
N ILE A 393 9.29 2.83 -8.38
CA ILE A 393 8.58 1.56 -8.14
C ILE A 393 8.19 0.90 -9.46
N GLU A 394 7.67 1.63 -10.43
CA GLU A 394 7.29 1.10 -11.74
C GLU A 394 8.51 0.56 -12.52
N VAL A 395 9.64 1.27 -12.47
CA VAL A 395 10.92 0.80 -13.04
C VAL A 395 11.42 -0.45 -12.32
N HIS A 396 11.48 -0.40 -10.98
CA HIS A 396 11.97 -1.51 -10.14
C HIS A 396 11.15 -2.78 -10.33
N THR A 397 9.84 -2.63 -10.49
CA THR A 397 8.92 -3.75 -10.65
C THR A 397 8.75 -4.20 -12.11
N GLY A 398 9.41 -3.54 -13.07
CA GLY A 398 9.32 -3.85 -14.50
C GLY A 398 7.98 -3.49 -15.16
N ARG A 399 7.05 -2.88 -14.44
CA ARG A 399 5.73 -2.48 -14.97
C ARG A 399 5.82 -1.32 -15.96
N ILE A 400 6.93 -0.57 -15.94
CA ILE A 400 7.17 0.51 -16.90
C ILE A 400 7.22 0.01 -18.35
N PHE A 401 7.48 -1.27 -18.56
CA PHE A 401 7.51 -1.89 -19.89
C PHE A 401 6.11 -2.32 -20.32
N THR A 402 5.23 -1.35 -20.52
CA THR A 402 3.80 -1.55 -20.84
C THR A 402 3.57 -2.31 -22.13
N PHE A 403 4.51 -2.23 -23.10
CA PHE A 403 4.47 -2.99 -24.34
C PHE A 403 4.48 -4.51 -24.15
N LEU A 404 4.94 -5.00 -22.98
CA LEU A 404 4.89 -6.43 -22.65
C LEU A 404 3.48 -6.89 -22.25
N GLY A 405 2.58 -5.99 -21.86
CA GLY A 405 1.23 -6.35 -21.46
C GLY A 405 1.21 -7.50 -20.44
N LYS A 406 0.41 -8.55 -20.69
CA LYS A 406 0.30 -9.73 -19.81
C LYS A 406 1.61 -10.55 -19.72
N THR A 407 2.48 -10.46 -20.71
CA THR A 407 3.78 -11.17 -20.70
C THR A 407 4.80 -10.56 -19.75
N SER A 408 4.50 -9.40 -19.16
CA SER A 408 5.34 -8.78 -18.14
C SER A 408 5.62 -9.69 -16.94
N ILE A 409 4.67 -10.56 -16.58
CA ILE A 409 4.83 -11.53 -15.49
C ILE A 409 5.95 -12.52 -15.83
N LEU A 410 5.94 -13.05 -17.06
CA LEU A 410 7.00 -13.96 -17.54
C LEU A 410 8.35 -13.26 -17.61
N TYR A 411 8.37 -12.03 -18.09
CA TYR A 411 9.60 -11.21 -18.13
C TYR A 411 10.22 -11.05 -16.73
N ILE A 412 9.41 -10.65 -15.73
CA ILE A 412 9.88 -10.48 -14.35
C ILE A 412 10.38 -11.81 -13.77
N PHE A 413 9.68 -12.91 -14.05
CA PHE A 413 10.09 -14.25 -13.62
C PHE A 413 11.45 -14.63 -14.19
N LEU A 414 11.65 -14.45 -15.49
CA LEU A 414 12.91 -14.75 -16.17
C LEU A 414 14.05 -13.83 -15.66
N MET A 415 13.79 -12.57 -15.42
CA MET A 415 14.77 -11.64 -14.82
C MET A 415 15.20 -12.07 -13.43
N GLY A 416 14.27 -12.58 -12.59
CA GLY A 416 14.61 -13.15 -11.29
C GLY A 416 15.57 -14.34 -11.42
N ILE A 417 15.29 -15.27 -12.32
CA ILE A 417 16.19 -16.41 -12.62
C ILE A 417 17.55 -15.90 -13.08
N ALA A 418 17.58 -14.94 -14.01
CA ALA A 418 18.84 -14.38 -14.52
C ALA A 418 19.68 -13.74 -13.41
N CYS A 419 19.07 -12.99 -12.49
CA CYS A 419 19.74 -12.43 -11.33
C CYS A 419 20.37 -13.50 -10.43
N VAL A 420 19.59 -14.54 -10.09
CA VAL A 420 20.10 -15.68 -9.29
C VAL A 420 21.26 -16.36 -10.01
N TRP A 421 21.14 -16.58 -11.30
CA TRP A 421 22.18 -17.18 -12.14
C TRP A 421 23.47 -16.32 -12.15
N CYS A 422 23.36 -15.02 -12.31
CA CYS A 422 24.50 -14.10 -12.26
C CYS A 422 25.23 -14.18 -10.91
N LEU A 423 24.48 -14.14 -9.81
CA LEU A 423 25.05 -14.24 -8.47
C LEU A 423 25.74 -15.59 -8.24
N TRP A 424 25.08 -16.69 -8.65
CA TRP A 424 25.65 -18.02 -8.54
C TRP A 424 26.90 -18.20 -9.39
N SER A 425 26.90 -17.69 -10.63
CA SER A 425 28.07 -17.76 -11.52
C SER A 425 29.25 -16.97 -10.95
N GLY A 426 29.02 -15.76 -10.40
CA GLY A 426 30.01 -14.97 -9.70
C GLY A 426 30.63 -15.70 -8.50
N TRP A 427 29.78 -16.34 -7.69
CA TRP A 427 30.23 -17.17 -6.57
C TRP A 427 31.10 -18.35 -7.03
N LYS A 428 30.71 -19.05 -8.10
CA LYS A 428 31.47 -20.20 -8.64
C LYS A 428 32.82 -19.79 -9.22
N ILE A 429 32.91 -18.64 -9.86
CA ILE A 429 34.18 -18.08 -10.37
C ILE A 429 35.13 -17.75 -9.21
N HIS A 430 34.64 -17.10 -8.19
CA HIS A 430 35.42 -16.78 -7.00
C HIS A 430 36.01 -18.03 -6.35
N ARG A 431 35.17 -19.08 -6.16
CA ARG A 431 35.60 -20.33 -5.53
C ARG A 431 36.67 -21.07 -6.33
N ARG A 432 36.64 -20.98 -7.66
CA ARG A 432 37.61 -21.64 -8.54
C ARG A 432 38.96 -20.92 -8.62
N ASN A 433 38.97 -19.61 -8.51
CA ASN A 433 40.17 -18.77 -8.68
C ASN A 433 40.36 -17.77 -7.53
N PRO A 434 40.60 -18.24 -6.30
CA PRO A 434 40.73 -17.32 -5.15
C PRO A 434 41.95 -16.38 -5.27
N LYS A 435 42.98 -16.76 -6.04
CA LYS A 435 44.21 -15.95 -6.26
C LYS A 435 43.96 -14.69 -7.10
N ILE A 436 42.93 -14.67 -7.94
CA ILE A 436 42.57 -13.46 -8.74
C ILE A 436 42.04 -12.34 -7.83
N PHE A 437 41.61 -12.67 -6.63
CA PHE A 437 41.00 -11.76 -5.67
C PHE A 437 41.96 -11.23 -4.60
N ASN A 438 43.12 -11.87 -4.45
CA ASN A 438 44.21 -11.46 -3.54
C ASN A 438 45.34 -10.74 -4.30
N LEU A 439 45.02 -9.79 -5.15
CA LEU A 439 46.00 -8.86 -5.70
C LEU A 439 46.31 -7.80 -4.62
N ASN A 440 47.41 -8.05 -3.87
CA ASN A 440 48.04 -7.06 -3.00
C ASN A 440 48.42 -5.79 -3.82
#